data_d1609f01b744a8e1c6c99053a0cba91f
#
_entry.id   d1609f01b744a8e1c6c99053a0cba91f
#
_cell.length_a   1.000
_cell.length_b   1.000
_cell.length_c   1.000
_cell.angle_alpha   90.00
_cell.angle_beta   90.00
_cell.angle_gamma   90.00
#
_symmetry.space_group_name_H-M   'P 1'
#
loop_
_entity.id
_entity.type
_entity.pdbx_description
1 polymer ?
#
loop_
_entity_poly.entity_id
_entity_poly.type
_entity_poly.pdbx_seq_one_letter_code
_entity_poly.pdbx_strand_id
1 'polypeptide(L)'
;MRLILLILVFVSSILLAGTTAFAGISTKRQDILKLIGTTYAPNGKFAWVELNGEDYGWTREGGNVGKYRIVMVEMGKVIVESGRKTLGLVMLESTQFENEL
;
A
#
# COMPACT_ATOMS: atom_id res chain seq x y z
N MET A 1 49.50 16.69 -15.40
CA MET A 1 48.64 17.42 -14.47
C MET A 1 47.19 17.45 -14.90
N ARG A 2 46.96 17.75 -16.16
CA ARG A 2 45.58 17.82 -16.63
C ARG A 2 44.85 16.50 -16.57
N LEU A 3 45.55 15.43 -16.81
CA LEU A 3 44.97 14.10 -16.75
C LEU A 3 44.48 13.77 -15.35
N ILE A 4 45.24 14.17 -14.35
CA ILE A 4 44.88 13.89 -12.96
C ILE A 4 43.62 14.63 -12.58
N LEU A 5 43.47 15.86 -13.00
CA LEU A 5 42.31 16.67 -12.74
C LEU A 5 41.05 16.03 -13.35
N LEU A 6 41.16 15.55 -14.58
CA LEU A 6 40.06 14.93 -15.25
C LEU A 6 39.60 13.65 -14.53
N ILE A 7 40.53 12.87 -14.03
CA ILE A 7 40.24 11.67 -13.31
C ILE A 7 39.47 11.97 -12.02
N LEU A 8 39.90 13.01 -11.32
CA LEU A 8 39.22 13.39 -10.06
C LEU A 8 37.80 13.80 -10.31
N VAL A 9 37.54 14.54 -11.35
CA VAL A 9 36.17 14.94 -11.70
C VAL A 9 35.30 13.72 -12.00
N PHE A 10 35.87 12.79 -12.71
CA PHE A 10 35.16 11.57 -13.07
C PHE A 10 34.73 10.77 -11.84
N VAL A 11 35.62 10.63 -10.88
CA VAL A 11 35.33 9.89 -9.65
C VAL A 11 34.20 10.56 -8.86
N SER A 12 34.20 11.89 -8.81
CA SER A 12 33.15 12.63 -8.14
C SER A 12 31.78 12.33 -8.75
N SER A 13 31.72 12.26 -10.06
CA SER A 13 30.45 11.96 -10.74
C SER A 13 29.90 10.61 -10.37
N ILE A 14 30.76 9.62 -10.27
CA ILE A 14 30.33 8.27 -9.93
C ILE A 14 29.75 8.22 -8.51
N LEU A 15 30.38 8.92 -7.58
CA LEU A 15 29.89 8.96 -6.21
C LEU A 15 28.50 9.58 -6.12
N LEU A 16 28.27 10.64 -6.86
CA LEU A 16 26.95 11.28 -6.86
C LEU A 16 25.88 10.35 -7.39
N ALA A 17 26.19 9.60 -8.43
CA ALA A 17 25.22 8.66 -8.98
C ALA A 17 24.85 7.58 -7.97
N GLY A 18 25.82 7.08 -7.21
CA GLY A 18 25.54 6.09 -6.18
C GLY A 18 24.62 6.62 -5.10
N THR A 19 24.86 7.86 -4.67
CA THR A 19 24.03 8.48 -3.64
C THR A 19 22.60 8.65 -4.14
N THR A 20 22.42 9.02 -5.37
CA THR A 20 21.08 9.19 -5.93
C THR A 20 20.31 7.89 -5.94
N ALA A 21 20.96 6.78 -6.25
CA ALA A 21 20.31 5.48 -6.27
C ALA A 21 19.79 5.10 -4.90
N PHE A 22 20.56 5.34 -3.86
CA PHE A 22 20.12 5.05 -2.50
C PHE A 22 18.91 5.88 -2.11
N ALA A 23 18.91 7.15 -2.45
CA ALA A 23 17.79 8.01 -2.13
C ALA A 23 16.51 7.50 -2.78
N GLY A 24 16.60 7.02 -4.01
CA GLY A 24 15.45 6.49 -4.71
C GLY A 24 14.84 5.28 -4.02
N ILE A 25 15.68 4.41 -3.46
CA ILE A 25 15.19 3.23 -2.76
C ILE A 25 14.53 3.59 -1.45
N SER A 26 15.08 4.54 -0.73
CA SER A 26 14.60 4.88 0.60
C SER A 26 13.27 5.61 0.59
N THR A 27 12.82 6.12 -0.55
CA THR A 27 11.56 6.85 -0.63
C THR A 27 10.35 5.95 -0.87
N LYS A 28 10.57 4.65 -0.99
CA LYS A 28 9.47 3.73 -1.23
C LYS A 28 8.56 3.67 -0.01
N ARG A 29 7.27 3.83 -0.24
CA ARG A 29 6.28 3.85 0.83
C ARG A 29 5.42 2.61 0.81
N GLN A 30 4.90 2.28 1.97
CA GLN A 30 3.85 1.29 2.10
C GLN A 30 2.51 1.99 2.18
N ASP A 31 1.52 1.44 1.50
CA ASP A 31 0.16 1.93 1.63
C ASP A 31 -0.43 1.48 2.95
N ILE A 32 -1.28 2.32 3.50
CA ILE A 32 -1.99 2.03 4.73
C ILE A 32 -3.45 1.84 4.38
N LEU A 33 -3.93 0.62 4.54
CA LEU A 33 -5.31 0.26 4.29
C LEU A 33 -6.02 0.02 5.61
N LYS A 34 -7.23 0.54 5.72
CA LYS A 34 -8.01 0.40 6.93
C LYS A 34 -9.43 0.00 6.57
N LEU A 35 -9.88 -1.08 7.16
CA LEU A 35 -11.25 -1.56 6.95
C LEU A 35 -12.16 -0.95 7.99
N ILE A 36 -13.12 -0.16 7.55
CA ILE A 36 -14.05 0.54 8.42
C ILE A 36 -15.27 -0.32 8.68
N GLY A 37 -15.76 -1.03 7.67
CA GLY A 37 -16.92 -1.86 7.85
C GLY A 37 -17.17 -2.77 6.67
N THR A 38 -18.05 -3.75 6.90
CA THR A 38 -18.53 -4.64 5.85
C THR A 38 -20.03 -4.76 5.97
N THR A 39 -20.69 -5.00 4.85
CA THR A 39 -22.13 -5.20 4.87
C THR A 39 -22.53 -6.09 3.71
N TYR A 40 -23.62 -6.83 3.91
CA TYR A 40 -24.22 -7.66 2.88
C TYR A 40 -25.58 -7.06 2.52
N ALA A 41 -25.82 -6.91 1.25
CA ALA A 41 -27.07 -6.35 0.75
C ALA A 41 -27.60 -7.26 -0.35
N PRO A 42 -28.87 -7.14 -0.72
CA PRO A 42 -29.42 -7.98 -1.78
C PRO A 42 -28.67 -7.88 -3.10
N ASN A 43 -28.08 -6.72 -3.36
CA ASN A 43 -27.36 -6.49 -4.61
C ASN A 43 -25.87 -6.73 -4.50
N GLY A 44 -25.37 -7.25 -3.36
CA GLY A 44 -23.97 -7.60 -3.27
C GLY A 44 -23.40 -7.43 -1.89
N LYS A 45 -22.11 -7.66 -1.80
CA LYS A 45 -21.35 -7.49 -0.57
C LYS A 45 -20.48 -6.26 -0.72
N PHE A 46 -20.37 -5.48 0.34
CA PHE A 46 -19.68 -4.20 0.29
C PHE A 46 -18.69 -4.08 1.45
N ALA A 47 -17.60 -3.39 1.19
CA ALA A 47 -16.62 -3.05 2.21
C ALA A 47 -16.37 -1.54 2.18
N TRP A 48 -16.17 -0.98 3.34
CA TRP A 48 -15.83 0.43 3.49
C TRP A 48 -14.36 0.50 3.86
N VAL A 49 -13.53 1.03 2.97
CA VAL A 49 -12.08 1.01 3.12
C VAL A 49 -11.51 2.41 2.99
N GLU A 50 -10.52 2.70 3.83
CA GLU A 50 -9.70 3.89 3.68
C GLU A 50 -8.34 3.48 3.15
N LEU A 51 -7.82 4.29 2.24
CA LEU A 51 -6.48 4.08 1.69
C LEU A 51 -5.68 5.35 1.93
N ASN A 52 -4.65 5.22 2.75
CA ASN A 52 -3.77 6.34 3.08
C ASN A 52 -4.54 7.56 3.59
N GLY A 53 -5.56 7.30 4.41
CA GLY A 53 -6.37 8.36 4.98
C GLY A 53 -7.51 8.84 4.10
N GLU A 54 -7.59 8.36 2.89
CA GLU A 54 -8.67 8.75 1.98
C GLU A 54 -9.81 7.75 2.08
N ASP A 55 -11.01 8.25 2.30
CA ASP A 55 -12.21 7.44 2.52
C ASP A 55 -12.85 7.12 1.17
N TYR A 56 -12.96 5.84 0.86
CA TYR A 56 -13.55 5.39 -0.40
C TYR A 56 -15.03 5.00 -0.25
N GLY A 57 -15.55 5.03 0.99
CA GLY A 57 -16.93 4.66 1.22
C GLY A 57 -17.23 3.21 0.93
N TRP A 58 -18.52 2.90 0.77
CA TRP A 58 -18.94 1.52 0.47
C TRP A 58 -18.55 1.14 -0.95
N THR A 59 -17.72 0.14 -1.07
CA THR A 59 -17.25 -0.36 -2.35
C THR A 59 -17.64 -1.81 -2.49
N ARG A 60 -18.21 -2.16 -3.62
CA ARG A 60 -18.73 -3.49 -3.87
C ARG A 60 -17.60 -4.49 -4.09
N GLU A 61 -17.85 -5.75 -3.70
CA GLU A 61 -16.95 -6.84 -4.02
C GLU A 61 -16.71 -6.84 -5.55
N GLY A 62 -15.46 -6.88 -5.95
CA GLY A 62 -15.08 -6.73 -7.35
C GLY A 62 -14.73 -5.31 -7.74
N GLY A 63 -15.05 -4.33 -6.90
CA GLY A 63 -14.70 -2.93 -7.15
C GLY A 63 -13.29 -2.61 -6.73
N ASN A 64 -12.92 -1.34 -6.90
CA ASN A 64 -11.56 -0.90 -6.64
C ASN A 64 -11.49 0.17 -5.57
N VAL A 65 -10.43 0.10 -4.76
CA VAL A 65 -10.06 1.14 -3.82
C VAL A 65 -8.65 1.54 -4.22
N GLY A 66 -8.54 2.64 -4.97
CA GLY A 66 -7.27 3.02 -5.56
C GLY A 66 -6.78 1.93 -6.50
N LYS A 67 -5.57 1.47 -6.27
CA LYS A 67 -4.99 0.41 -7.09
C LYS A 67 -5.34 -1.00 -6.59
N TYR A 68 -6.10 -1.10 -5.51
CA TYR A 68 -6.48 -2.38 -4.93
C TYR A 68 -7.85 -2.80 -5.39
N ARG A 69 -7.99 -4.06 -5.75
CA ARG A 69 -9.29 -4.61 -6.12
C ARG A 69 -9.81 -5.43 -4.96
N ILE A 70 -11.09 -5.26 -4.63
CA ILE A 70 -11.71 -6.03 -3.57
C ILE A 70 -12.07 -7.39 -4.13
N VAL A 71 -11.38 -8.43 -3.66
CA VAL A 71 -11.56 -9.78 -4.17
C VAL A 71 -12.72 -10.47 -3.47
N MET A 72 -12.79 -10.32 -2.14
CA MET A 72 -13.78 -11.03 -1.34
C MET A 72 -14.12 -10.21 -0.12
N VAL A 73 -15.41 -10.14 0.19
CA VAL A 73 -15.91 -9.46 1.38
C VAL A 73 -16.53 -10.48 2.30
N GLU A 74 -16.06 -10.51 3.54
CA GLU A 74 -16.61 -11.35 4.60
C GLU A 74 -16.97 -10.47 5.78
N MET A 75 -17.69 -11.02 6.73
CA MET A 75 -18.09 -10.24 7.90
C MET A 75 -16.84 -9.80 8.67
N GLY A 76 -16.59 -8.49 8.69
CA GLY A 76 -15.46 -7.93 9.41
C GLY A 76 -14.11 -8.17 8.78
N LYS A 77 -14.08 -8.63 7.52
CA LYS A 77 -12.83 -8.96 6.86
C LYS A 77 -12.98 -8.77 5.36
N VAL A 78 -11.93 -8.31 4.71
CA VAL A 78 -11.95 -8.16 3.27
C VAL A 78 -10.59 -8.56 2.71
N ILE A 79 -10.60 -9.17 1.54
CA ILE A 79 -9.38 -9.53 0.84
C ILE A 79 -9.26 -8.63 -0.38
N VAL A 80 -8.13 -7.96 -0.50
CA VAL A 80 -7.85 -7.07 -1.62
C VAL A 80 -6.56 -7.50 -2.30
N GLU A 81 -6.42 -7.14 -3.56
CA GLU A 81 -5.21 -7.46 -4.29
C GLU A 81 -4.76 -6.30 -5.16
N SER A 82 -3.47 -6.22 -5.38
CA SER A 82 -2.86 -5.24 -6.27
C SER A 82 -1.72 -5.95 -6.99
N GLY A 83 -1.91 -6.20 -8.28
CA GLY A 83 -0.94 -6.96 -9.03
C GLY A 83 -0.81 -8.37 -8.48
N ARG A 84 0.36 -8.72 -7.99
CA ARG A 84 0.60 -10.05 -7.43
C ARG A 84 0.43 -10.11 -5.93
N LYS A 85 0.13 -8.97 -5.32
CA LYS A 85 0.07 -8.88 -3.88
C LYS A 85 -1.36 -9.05 -3.41
N THR A 86 -1.58 -9.90 -2.43
CA THR A 86 -2.88 -10.13 -1.84
C THR A 86 -2.81 -9.79 -0.36
N LEU A 87 -3.76 -9.02 0.11
CA LEU A 87 -3.79 -8.57 1.51
C LEU A 87 -5.15 -8.88 2.13
N GLY A 88 -5.11 -9.33 3.37
CA GLY A 88 -6.32 -9.50 4.16
C GLY A 88 -6.44 -8.35 5.14
N LEU A 89 -7.59 -7.68 5.15
CA LEU A 89 -7.86 -6.59 6.06
C LEU A 89 -8.92 -7.02 7.05
N VAL A 90 -8.67 -6.74 8.32
CA VAL A 90 -9.60 -7.07 9.40
C VAL A 90 -10.03 -5.77 10.06
N MET A 91 -11.29 -5.70 10.46
CA MET A 91 -11.77 -4.51 11.15
C MET A 91 -10.99 -4.31 12.43
N LEU A 92 -10.61 -3.06 12.66
CA LEU A 92 -9.75 -2.73 13.78
C LEU A 92 -10.37 -3.14 15.12
N GLU A 93 -11.67 -2.98 15.24
CA GLU A 93 -12.35 -3.33 16.46
C GLU A 93 -12.28 -4.83 16.73
N SER A 94 -12.49 -5.63 15.70
CA SER A 94 -12.40 -7.08 15.85
C SER A 94 -11.01 -7.50 16.26
N THR A 95 -10.01 -6.88 15.68
CA THR A 95 -8.62 -7.17 16.01
C THR A 95 -8.32 -6.87 17.46
N GLN A 96 -8.87 -5.76 17.97
CA GLN A 96 -8.66 -5.38 19.34
C GLN A 96 -9.25 -6.39 20.30
N PHE A 97 -10.43 -6.88 20.01
CA PHE A 97 -11.06 -7.90 20.86
C PHE A 97 -10.24 -9.17 20.90
N GLU A 98 -9.73 -9.58 19.77
CA GLU A 98 -8.94 -10.78 19.70
C GLU A 98 -7.66 -10.67 20.50
N ASN A 99 -7.06 -9.50 20.51
CA ASN A 99 -5.84 -9.29 21.23
C ASN A 99 -6.03 -9.36 22.74
N GLU A 100 -7.20 -9.03 23.19
CA GLU A 100 -7.50 -9.06 24.63
C GLU A 100 -7.78 -10.46 25.13
N LEU A 101 -8.14 -11.34 24.25
CA LEU A 101 -8.39 -12.71 24.62
C LEU A 101 -7.12 -13.51 24.80
#